data_94aef96466028effd518b4b5858cdb1d
#
_entry.id   94aef96466028effd518b4b5858cdb1d
#
_cell.length_a   1.000
_cell.length_b   1.000
_cell.length_c   1.000
_cell.angle_alpha   90.00
_cell.angle_beta   90.00
_cell.angle_gamma   90.00
#
_symmetry.space_group_name_H-M   'P 1'
#
loop_
_entity.id
_entity.type
_entity.pdbx_description
1 polymer ?
#
loop_
_entity_poly.entity_id
_entity_poly.type
_entity_poly.pdbx_seq_one_letter_code
_entity_poly.pdbx_strand_id
1 'polypeptide(L)'
;MLITRRAFLLSAATAAFGLAACQKQEVSWSAEADDSLDYLAREGADGDSSVLTGDAWTPREGFIQLQLCGASIPGQKIESASEKDGTLTVTLEVQDGPQTMDLLITEWRLTPEDAARVSSIERVMVDYGGGDVREAERAE
;
A
#
# COMPACT_ATOMS: atom_id res chain seq x y z
N MET A 1 16.16 40.13 -32.29
CA MET A 1 16.91 39.01 -31.76
C MET A 1 16.50 38.66 -30.33
N LEU A 2 16.33 39.60 -29.44
CA LEU A 2 15.91 39.35 -28.06
C LEU A 2 14.52 38.75 -27.94
N ILE A 3 13.60 39.12 -28.82
CA ILE A 3 12.21 38.66 -28.84
C ILE A 3 12.13 37.18 -29.22
N THR A 4 12.98 36.73 -30.14
CA THR A 4 12.98 35.32 -30.57
C THR A 4 13.46 34.36 -29.50
N ARG A 5 14.40 34.77 -28.66
CA ARG A 5 14.91 33.95 -27.55
C ARG A 5 13.87 33.80 -26.44
N ARG A 6 13.09 34.85 -26.19
CA ARG A 6 12.04 34.79 -25.17
C ARG A 6 10.88 33.88 -25.59
N ALA A 7 10.52 33.90 -26.84
CA ALA A 7 9.47 33.05 -27.38
C ALA A 7 9.85 31.56 -27.31
N PHE A 8 11.13 31.25 -27.55
CA PHE A 8 11.63 29.88 -27.49
C PHE A 8 11.61 29.34 -26.06
N LEU A 9 11.97 30.14 -25.07
CA LEU A 9 11.97 29.76 -23.68
C LEU A 9 10.54 29.46 -23.14
N LEU A 10 9.58 30.25 -23.57
CA LEU A 10 8.17 30.05 -23.23
C LEU A 10 7.61 28.77 -23.82
N SER A 11 7.99 28.47 -25.04
CA SER A 11 7.58 27.24 -25.71
C SER A 11 8.09 25.97 -25.01
N ALA A 12 9.35 25.98 -24.59
CA ALA A 12 9.94 24.87 -23.88
C ALA A 12 9.31 24.65 -22.50
N ALA A 13 9.02 25.73 -21.79
CA ALA A 13 8.36 25.65 -20.48
C ALA A 13 6.95 25.04 -20.58
N THR A 14 6.21 25.41 -21.62
CA THR A 14 4.86 24.88 -21.83
C THR A 14 4.87 23.39 -22.15
N ALA A 15 5.82 22.93 -22.93
CA ALA A 15 5.95 21.51 -23.27
C ALA A 15 6.30 20.67 -22.05
N ALA A 16 7.21 21.13 -21.19
CA ALA A 16 7.58 20.44 -19.97
C ALA A 16 6.41 20.32 -18.99
N PHE A 17 5.60 21.35 -18.88
CA PHE A 17 4.44 21.36 -18.02
C PHE A 17 3.35 20.40 -18.51
N GLY A 18 3.14 20.29 -19.80
CA GLY A 18 2.17 19.38 -20.39
C GLY A 18 2.53 17.91 -20.17
N LEU A 19 3.81 17.56 -20.22
CA LEU A 19 4.26 16.20 -19.95
C LEU A 19 4.05 15.79 -18.49
N ALA A 20 4.32 16.70 -17.55
CA ALA A 20 4.11 16.44 -16.13
C ALA A 20 2.63 16.20 -15.80
N ALA A 21 1.71 16.94 -16.45
CA ALA A 21 0.27 16.79 -16.24
C ALA A 21 -0.29 15.46 -16.75
N CYS A 22 0.37 14.81 -17.72
CA CYS A 22 -0.06 13.53 -18.26
C CYS A 22 0.42 12.32 -17.46
N GLN A 23 1.35 12.50 -16.52
CA GLN A 23 1.86 11.41 -15.68
C GLN A 23 1.09 11.34 -14.36
N LYS A 24 0.45 10.20 -14.10
CA LYS A 24 -0.17 9.95 -12.81
C LYS A 24 0.92 9.70 -11.78
N GLN A 25 0.92 10.49 -10.72
CA GLN A 25 1.92 10.41 -9.68
C GLN A 25 1.55 9.37 -8.64
N GLU A 26 2.55 8.65 -8.13
CA GLU A 26 2.40 7.83 -6.97
C GLU A 26 2.24 8.70 -5.73
N VAL A 27 1.31 8.32 -4.87
CA VAL A 27 1.04 9.00 -3.62
C VAL A 27 1.52 8.14 -2.47
N SER A 28 2.41 8.68 -1.65
CA SER A 28 2.95 7.96 -0.49
C SER A 28 1.93 7.92 0.65
N TRP A 29 1.86 6.75 1.29
CA TRP A 29 1.07 6.54 2.48
C TRP A 29 2.01 6.19 3.63
N SER A 30 1.63 6.55 4.86
CA SER A 30 2.36 6.13 6.05
C SER A 30 1.90 4.73 6.47
N ALA A 31 2.81 3.96 7.05
CA ALA A 31 2.53 2.61 7.55
C ALA A 31 3.01 2.49 8.99
N GLU A 32 2.14 2.03 9.87
CA GLU A 32 2.43 1.87 11.28
C GLU A 32 1.81 0.59 11.80
N ALA A 33 2.59 -0.21 12.54
CA ALA A 33 2.06 -1.39 13.21
C ALA A 33 1.15 -0.94 14.35
N ASP A 34 -0.02 -1.56 14.47
CA ASP A 34 -1.01 -1.18 15.47
C ASP A 34 -1.64 -2.41 16.10
N ASP A 35 -1.13 -2.79 17.27
CA ASP A 35 -1.60 -3.96 18.02
C ASP A 35 -2.99 -3.76 18.62
N SER A 36 -3.52 -2.53 18.60
CA SER A 36 -4.87 -2.25 19.10
C SER A 36 -5.98 -2.62 18.12
N LEU A 37 -5.61 -2.88 16.85
CA LEU A 37 -6.57 -3.28 15.84
C LEU A 37 -6.91 -4.76 15.99
N ASP A 38 -8.20 -5.08 15.89
CA ASP A 38 -8.65 -6.45 15.90
C ASP A 38 -8.26 -7.16 14.60
N TYR A 39 -7.97 -8.44 14.68
CA TYR A 39 -7.67 -9.22 13.49
C TYR A 39 -8.84 -9.21 12.52
N LEU A 40 -8.51 -9.16 11.23
CA LEU A 40 -9.53 -9.24 10.20
C LEU A 40 -10.12 -10.63 10.20
N ALA A 41 -11.44 -10.69 10.25
CA ALA A 41 -12.18 -11.93 10.30
C ALA A 41 -13.24 -11.94 9.20
N ARG A 42 -13.60 -13.13 8.75
CA ARG A 42 -14.76 -13.28 7.86
C ARG A 42 -15.68 -14.36 8.42
N GLU A 43 -16.94 -14.21 8.11
CA GLU A 43 -17.92 -15.22 8.48
C GLU A 43 -17.74 -16.48 7.62
N GLY A 44 -17.71 -17.63 8.26
CA GLY A 44 -17.70 -18.91 7.56
C GLY A 44 -19.09 -19.27 7.04
N ALA A 45 -19.15 -20.38 6.29
CA ALA A 45 -20.39 -20.88 5.72
C ALA A 45 -21.45 -21.22 6.78
N ASP A 46 -21.02 -21.51 8.01
CA ASP A 46 -21.89 -21.85 9.14
C ASP A 46 -22.22 -20.64 10.02
N GLY A 47 -21.87 -19.43 9.57
CA GLY A 47 -22.05 -18.23 10.37
C GLY A 47 -20.97 -17.98 11.43
N ASP A 48 -20.01 -18.87 11.54
CA ASP A 48 -18.88 -18.70 12.46
C ASP A 48 -17.85 -17.73 11.88
N SER A 49 -17.33 -16.83 12.73
CA SER A 49 -16.25 -15.93 12.35
C SER A 49 -14.92 -16.65 12.48
N SER A 50 -14.08 -16.56 11.45
CA SER A 50 -12.72 -17.05 11.49
C SER A 50 -11.74 -15.95 11.09
N VAL A 51 -10.58 -15.92 11.76
CA VAL A 51 -9.52 -14.98 11.40
C VAL A 51 -8.92 -15.41 10.07
N LEU A 52 -8.75 -14.46 9.16
CA LEU A 52 -8.06 -14.70 7.90
C LEU A 52 -6.60 -15.04 8.19
N THR A 53 -6.10 -16.11 7.60
CA THR A 53 -4.71 -16.56 7.80
C THR A 53 -3.77 -16.13 6.68
N GLY A 54 -4.28 -15.41 5.69
CA GLY A 54 -3.50 -14.80 4.63
C GLY A 54 -3.44 -13.30 4.77
N ASP A 55 -2.73 -12.64 3.86
CA ASP A 55 -2.73 -11.19 3.81
C ASP A 55 -4.13 -10.68 3.43
N ALA A 56 -4.63 -9.73 4.18
CA ALA A 56 -5.97 -9.21 4.01
C ALA A 56 -6.03 -7.73 4.36
N TRP A 57 -7.01 -7.02 3.83
CA TRP A 57 -7.18 -5.61 4.10
C TRP A 57 -8.64 -5.22 4.17
N THR A 58 -8.92 -4.13 4.85
CA THR A 58 -10.24 -3.51 4.86
C THR A 58 -10.11 -1.99 4.99
N PRO A 59 -10.96 -1.23 4.32
CA PRO A 59 -10.99 0.22 4.54
C PRO A 59 -11.63 0.53 5.90
N ARG A 60 -11.05 1.49 6.60
CA ARG A 60 -11.56 2.04 7.83
C ARG A 60 -11.76 3.54 7.65
N GLU A 61 -12.25 4.20 8.68
CA GLU A 61 -12.40 5.65 8.64
C GLU A 61 -11.02 6.32 8.74
N GLY A 62 -10.57 6.90 7.63
CA GLY A 62 -9.29 7.62 7.56
C GLY A 62 -8.05 6.78 7.33
N PHE A 63 -8.16 5.45 7.26
CA PHE A 63 -7.01 4.58 7.02
C PHE A 63 -7.43 3.24 6.42
N ILE A 64 -6.46 2.47 5.96
CA ILE A 64 -6.66 1.07 5.58
C ILE A 64 -5.98 0.19 6.61
N GLN A 65 -6.71 -0.80 7.11
CA GLN A 65 -6.14 -1.84 7.95
C GLN A 65 -5.62 -2.95 7.05
N LEU A 66 -4.34 -3.28 7.19
CA LEU A 66 -3.69 -4.36 6.47
C LEU A 66 -3.23 -5.43 7.46
N GLN A 67 -3.67 -6.66 7.24
CA GLN A 67 -3.21 -7.82 8.00
C GLN A 67 -2.13 -8.52 7.21
N LEU A 68 -0.99 -8.73 7.83
CA LEU A 68 0.10 -9.51 7.25
C LEU A 68 0.31 -10.78 8.06
N CYS A 69 0.55 -11.88 7.36
CA CYS A 69 0.83 -13.18 7.96
C CYS A 69 2.20 -13.65 7.53
N GLY A 70 3.01 -14.10 8.49
CA GLY A 70 4.35 -14.57 8.19
C GLY A 70 5.05 -15.14 9.41
N ALA A 71 6.34 -15.43 9.26
CA ALA A 71 7.16 -15.93 10.35
C ALA A 71 7.42 -14.84 11.39
N SER A 72 7.48 -15.21 12.66
CA SER A 72 7.77 -14.25 13.74
C SER A 72 9.22 -13.77 13.73
N ILE A 73 10.12 -14.58 13.20
CA ILE A 73 11.53 -14.21 13.02
C ILE A 73 11.90 -14.46 11.54
N PRO A 74 12.41 -13.48 10.84
CA PRO A 74 12.77 -12.12 11.28
C PRO A 74 11.60 -11.18 11.52
N GLY A 75 10.39 -11.59 11.23
CA GLY A 75 9.21 -10.74 11.29
C GLY A 75 9.05 -9.92 10.01
N GLN A 76 7.92 -9.28 9.86
CA GLN A 76 7.63 -8.46 8.67
C GLN A 76 7.63 -7.00 9.05
N LYS A 77 8.28 -6.18 8.21
CA LYS A 77 8.31 -4.72 8.35
C LYS A 77 7.98 -4.09 7.02
N ILE A 78 7.18 -3.05 7.05
CA ILE A 78 6.84 -2.30 5.86
C ILE A 78 7.89 -1.22 5.63
N GLU A 79 8.52 -1.25 4.46
CA GLU A 79 9.46 -0.23 4.02
C GLU A 79 8.73 1.00 3.48
N SER A 80 7.71 0.78 2.66
CA SER A 80 6.95 1.87 2.05
C SER A 80 5.57 1.41 1.63
N ALA A 81 4.68 2.38 1.45
CA ALA A 81 3.36 2.16 0.85
C ALA A 81 3.07 3.32 -0.10
N SER A 82 2.60 3.00 -1.29
CA SER A 82 2.28 3.99 -2.30
C SER A 82 1.05 3.60 -3.10
N GLU A 83 0.31 4.61 -3.52
CA GLU A 83 -0.92 4.44 -4.29
C GLU A 83 -0.75 4.96 -5.71
N LYS A 84 -1.25 4.18 -6.66
CA LYS A 84 -1.34 4.59 -8.06
C LYS A 84 -2.59 3.95 -8.68
N ASP A 85 -3.47 4.78 -9.24
CA ASP A 85 -4.67 4.31 -9.95
C ASP A 85 -5.56 3.37 -9.14
N GLY A 86 -5.76 3.64 -7.85
CA GLY A 86 -6.61 2.81 -6.99
C GLY A 86 -5.94 1.56 -6.45
N THR A 87 -4.67 1.33 -6.78
CA THR A 87 -3.88 0.23 -6.24
C THR A 87 -2.90 0.76 -5.20
N LEU A 88 -3.02 0.27 -3.98
CA LEU A 88 -2.07 0.56 -2.91
C LEU A 88 -1.05 -0.58 -2.86
N THR A 89 0.20 -0.26 -3.11
CA THR A 89 1.30 -1.23 -3.07
C THR A 89 2.11 -1.03 -1.80
N VAL A 90 2.20 -2.09 -1.02
CA VAL A 90 2.96 -2.12 0.23
C VAL A 90 4.23 -2.92 -0.01
N THR A 91 5.38 -2.28 0.16
CA THR A 91 6.68 -2.92 -0.03
C THR A 91 7.25 -3.28 1.33
N LEU A 92 7.59 -4.56 1.50
CA LEU A 92 8.18 -5.05 2.74
C LEU A 92 9.70 -4.95 2.67
N GLU A 93 10.33 -4.73 3.83
CA GLU A 93 11.78 -4.82 3.93
C GLU A 93 12.23 -6.26 3.66
N VAL A 94 13.24 -6.41 2.81
CA VAL A 94 13.86 -7.72 2.58
C VAL A 94 14.75 -8.03 3.76
N GLN A 95 14.47 -9.15 4.42
CA GLN A 95 15.23 -9.59 5.58
C GLN A 95 15.92 -10.92 5.29
N ASP A 96 17.22 -10.96 5.53
CA ASP A 96 18.03 -12.16 5.38
C ASP A 96 18.13 -12.92 6.69
N GLY A 97 18.31 -14.22 6.61
CA GLY A 97 18.54 -15.06 7.77
C GLY A 97 17.50 -16.17 7.92
N PRO A 98 17.63 -16.98 8.98
CA PRO A 98 16.71 -18.08 9.22
C PRO A 98 15.32 -17.57 9.54
N GLN A 99 14.31 -18.31 9.09
CA GLN A 99 12.92 -18.05 9.38
C GLN A 99 12.38 -19.10 10.34
N THR A 100 11.54 -18.66 11.28
CA THR A 100 10.78 -19.58 12.12
C THR A 100 9.65 -20.20 11.31
N MET A 101 9.13 -21.35 11.76
CA MET A 101 8.03 -22.04 11.10
C MET A 101 6.67 -21.70 11.69
N ASP A 102 6.61 -20.71 12.56
CA ASP A 102 5.36 -20.25 13.16
C ASP A 102 4.63 -19.26 12.27
N LEU A 103 3.39 -18.98 12.60
CA LEU A 103 2.57 -17.98 11.95
C LEU A 103 2.36 -16.81 12.90
N LEU A 104 2.87 -15.65 12.52
CA LEU A 104 2.61 -14.39 13.20
C LEU A 104 1.68 -13.53 12.36
N ILE A 105 0.58 -13.11 12.96
CA ILE A 105 -0.36 -12.19 12.33
C ILE A 105 -0.12 -10.80 12.90
N THR A 106 0.17 -9.84 12.02
CA THR A 106 0.38 -8.45 12.40
C THR A 106 -0.63 -7.55 11.72
N GLU A 107 -1.13 -6.56 12.46
CA GLU A 107 -2.05 -5.56 11.92
C GLU A 107 -1.34 -4.23 11.71
N TRP A 108 -1.59 -3.62 10.58
CA TRP A 108 -0.96 -2.38 10.17
C TRP A 108 -2.00 -1.33 9.83
N ARG A 109 -1.69 -0.09 10.19
CA ARG A 109 -2.48 1.07 9.83
C ARG A 109 -1.78 1.80 8.70
N LEU A 110 -2.43 1.87 7.54
CA LEU A 110 -1.93 2.57 6.36
C LEU A 110 -2.74 3.85 6.20
N THR A 111 -2.07 4.98 6.33
CA THR A 111 -2.73 6.28 6.39
C THR A 111 -2.26 7.19 5.25
N PRO A 112 -3.18 7.72 4.42
CA PRO A 112 -2.86 8.73 3.43
C PRO A 112 -2.85 10.13 4.07
N GLU A 113 -2.28 11.11 3.39
CA GLU A 113 -2.40 12.51 3.82
C GLU A 113 -3.84 13.01 3.73
N ASP A 114 -4.55 12.58 2.70
CA ASP A 114 -5.96 12.93 2.50
C ASP A 114 -6.83 11.70 2.77
N ALA A 115 -7.63 11.76 3.84
CA ALA A 115 -8.50 10.67 4.25
C ALA A 115 -9.47 10.22 3.16
N ALA A 116 -9.85 11.11 2.23
CA ALA A 116 -10.74 10.76 1.13
C ALA A 116 -10.15 9.71 0.18
N ARG A 117 -8.82 9.55 0.17
CA ARG A 117 -8.16 8.56 -0.69
C ARG A 117 -8.43 7.13 -0.27
N VAL A 118 -8.83 6.89 0.97
CA VAL A 118 -9.14 5.53 1.46
C VAL A 118 -10.22 4.89 0.61
N SER A 119 -11.27 5.64 0.28
CA SER A 119 -12.40 5.12 -0.50
C SER A 119 -12.05 4.87 -1.98
N SER A 120 -10.94 5.42 -2.47
CA SER A 120 -10.51 5.23 -3.85
C SER A 120 -9.71 3.95 -4.06
N ILE A 121 -9.30 3.27 -2.98
CA ILE A 121 -8.50 2.05 -3.08
C ILE A 121 -9.40 0.88 -3.48
N GLU A 122 -9.04 0.24 -4.59
CA GLU A 122 -9.74 -0.93 -5.12
C GLU A 122 -9.02 -2.23 -4.80
N ARG A 123 -7.69 -2.17 -4.67
CA ARG A 123 -6.86 -3.34 -4.38
C ARG A 123 -5.62 -2.95 -3.60
N VAL A 124 -5.13 -3.90 -2.82
CA VAL A 124 -3.87 -3.77 -2.07
C VAL A 124 -2.95 -4.89 -2.50
N MET A 125 -1.75 -4.52 -2.96
CA MET A 125 -0.69 -5.45 -3.35
C MET A 125 0.41 -5.41 -2.30
N VAL A 126 0.95 -6.57 -1.99
CA VAL A 126 2.06 -6.69 -1.04
C VAL A 126 3.28 -7.22 -1.78
N ASP A 127 4.34 -6.44 -1.80
CA ASP A 127 5.60 -6.78 -2.46
C ASP A 127 6.57 -7.35 -1.41
N TYR A 128 6.81 -8.65 -1.52
CA TYR A 128 7.72 -9.38 -0.61
C TYR A 128 9.18 -9.31 -1.05
N GLY A 129 9.46 -8.66 -2.19
CA GLY A 129 10.80 -8.60 -2.76
C GLY A 129 11.06 -9.75 -3.73
N GLY A 130 12.15 -9.63 -4.51
CA GLY A 130 12.54 -10.67 -5.46
C GLY A 130 11.53 -10.99 -6.56
N GLY A 131 10.60 -10.07 -6.83
CA GLY A 131 9.55 -10.29 -7.82
C GLY A 131 8.29 -10.98 -7.26
N ASP A 132 8.25 -11.30 -5.97
CA ASP A 132 7.10 -11.91 -5.32
C ASP A 132 6.12 -10.82 -4.86
N VAL A 133 5.12 -10.54 -5.69
CA VAL A 133 4.07 -9.57 -5.40
C VAL A 133 2.74 -10.31 -5.34
N ARG A 134 2.02 -10.15 -4.22
CA ARG A 134 0.75 -10.83 -3.98
C ARG A 134 -0.36 -9.84 -3.71
N GLU A 135 -1.57 -10.16 -4.17
CA GLU A 135 -2.75 -9.37 -3.85
C GLU A 135 -3.31 -9.79 -2.48
N ALA A 136 -3.50 -8.82 -1.59
CA ALA A 136 -4.17 -9.08 -0.32
C ALA A 136 -5.68 -9.24 -0.55
N GLU A 137 -6.30 -10.16 0.19
CA GLU A 137 -7.74 -10.37 0.11
C GLU A 137 -8.48 -9.24 0.80
N ARG A 138 -9.51 -8.69 0.15
CA ARG A 138 -10.36 -7.70 0.79
C ARG A 138 -11.31 -8.39 1.77
N ALA A 139 -11.22 -8.02 3.03
CA ALA A 139 -12.14 -8.48 4.07
C ALA A 139 -13.37 -7.56 4.12
N GLU A 140 -14.53 -8.11 4.28
CA GLU A 140 -15.79 -7.36 4.41
C GLU A 140 -16.37 -7.48 5.81
#